data_1bf31f4b5747491ca68e08aa60e9a761
#
_entry.id   1bf31f4b5747491ca68e08aa60e9a761
#
_cell.length_a   1.000
_cell.length_b   1.000
_cell.length_c   1.000
_cell.angle_alpha   90.00
_cell.angle_beta   90.00
_cell.angle_gamma   90.00
#
_symmetry.space_group_name_H-M   'P 1'
#
loop_
_entity.id
_entity.type
_entity.pdbx_description
1 polymer ?
#
loop_
_entity_poly.entity_id
_entity_poly.type
_entity_poly.pdbx_seq_one_letter_code
_entity_poly.pdbx_strand_id
1 'polypeptide(L)'
;MEFTVAANYDPGLIPALAHYPVREVYGRLPSDVVGGGRPAYMAGATDKHRLEAYVAALRTNGIAFNYLLNSACQGNREWGRNWQRRLMRLLDELREMGIRDLTVSTPYLLELVKARRPGFCVKAGI
;
A
#
# COMPACT_ATOMS: atom_id res chain seq x y z
N MET A 1 -7.38 -17.45 -14.08
CA MET A 1 -6.43 -16.30 -14.18
C MET A 1 -6.99 -15.13 -13.40
N GLU A 2 -6.21 -14.53 -12.54
CA GLU A 2 -6.58 -13.35 -11.76
C GLU A 2 -5.70 -12.17 -12.14
N PHE A 3 -6.26 -10.96 -12.09
CA PHE A 3 -5.53 -9.74 -12.45
C PHE A 3 -5.23 -8.89 -11.21
N THR A 4 -4.09 -8.23 -11.28
CA THR A 4 -3.69 -7.16 -10.34
C THR A 4 -3.62 -5.86 -11.14
N VAL A 5 -4.32 -4.83 -10.68
CA VAL A 5 -4.53 -3.59 -11.44
C VAL A 5 -4.01 -2.40 -10.65
N ALA A 6 -3.40 -1.44 -11.34
CA ALA A 6 -2.97 -0.19 -10.72
C ALA A 6 -4.17 0.66 -10.31
N ALA A 7 -4.08 1.27 -9.13
CA ALA A 7 -5.11 2.17 -8.63
C ALA A 7 -5.15 3.46 -9.45
N ASN A 8 -6.36 3.90 -9.77
CA ASN A 8 -6.61 5.23 -10.35
C ASN A 8 -7.32 6.17 -9.37
N TYR A 9 -7.69 5.65 -8.21
CA TYR A 9 -8.40 6.36 -7.13
C TYR A 9 -9.75 6.95 -7.55
N ASP A 10 -10.34 6.43 -8.61
CA ASP A 10 -11.70 6.78 -9.05
C ASP A 10 -12.68 5.67 -8.62
N PRO A 11 -13.51 5.90 -7.60
CA PRO A 11 -14.48 4.90 -7.14
C PRO A 11 -15.48 4.49 -8.21
N GLY A 12 -15.72 5.35 -9.21
CA GLY A 12 -16.64 5.09 -10.30
C GLY A 12 -16.26 3.91 -11.18
N LEU A 13 -14.97 3.55 -11.23
CA LEU A 13 -14.48 2.43 -12.03
C LEU A 13 -14.50 1.08 -11.28
N ILE A 14 -14.70 1.08 -9.97
CA ILE A 14 -14.68 -0.15 -9.16
C ILE A 14 -15.77 -1.15 -9.58
N PRO A 15 -17.03 -0.74 -9.83
CA PRO A 15 -18.04 -1.67 -10.31
C PRO A 15 -17.67 -2.35 -11.64
N ALA A 16 -17.01 -1.63 -12.53
CA ALA A 16 -16.52 -2.21 -13.78
C ALA A 16 -15.43 -3.25 -13.55
N LEU A 17 -14.50 -2.98 -12.62
CA LEU A 17 -13.47 -3.96 -12.24
C LEU A 17 -14.07 -5.24 -11.66
N ALA A 18 -15.19 -5.14 -10.95
CA ALA A 18 -15.84 -6.30 -10.35
C ALA A 18 -16.41 -7.29 -11.37
N HIS A 19 -16.56 -6.89 -12.64
CA HIS A 19 -16.98 -7.78 -13.72
C HIS A 19 -15.83 -8.63 -14.29
N TYR A 20 -14.59 -8.34 -13.87
CA TYR A 20 -13.40 -9.07 -14.31
C TYR A 20 -12.78 -9.81 -13.12
N PRO A 21 -11.95 -10.83 -13.35
CA PRO A 21 -11.29 -11.56 -12.25
C PRO A 21 -10.12 -10.72 -11.66
N VAL A 22 -10.45 -9.55 -11.13
CA VAL A 22 -9.50 -8.67 -10.44
C VAL A 22 -9.42 -9.08 -8.98
N ARG A 23 -8.27 -9.56 -8.56
CA ARG A 23 -8.01 -9.98 -7.19
C ARG A 23 -7.66 -8.81 -6.29
N GLU A 24 -6.78 -7.95 -6.79
CA GLU A 24 -6.29 -6.81 -6.02
C GLU A 24 -6.00 -5.60 -6.90
N VAL A 25 -6.08 -4.45 -6.27
CA VAL A 25 -5.63 -3.18 -6.82
C VAL A 25 -4.43 -2.72 -5.99
N TYR A 26 -3.39 -2.22 -6.62
CA TYR A 26 -2.18 -1.76 -5.94
C TYR A 26 -1.97 -0.27 -6.13
N GLY A 27 -1.42 0.35 -5.11
CA GLY A 27 -1.13 1.78 -5.13
C GLY A 27 -0.51 2.26 -3.83
N ARG A 28 -0.35 3.56 -3.71
CA ARG A 28 0.20 4.21 -2.53
C ARG A 28 -0.22 5.67 -2.46
N LEU A 29 -0.02 6.27 -1.29
CA LEU A 29 -0.11 7.72 -1.14
C LEU A 29 1.03 8.39 -1.92
N PRO A 30 0.84 9.63 -2.41
CA PRO A 30 1.89 10.37 -3.12
C PRO A 30 3.15 10.55 -2.28
N SER A 31 3.01 10.65 -0.96
CA SER A 31 4.12 10.80 -0.03
C SER A 31 3.85 10.02 1.25
N ASP A 32 4.85 9.27 1.70
CA ASP A 32 4.86 8.61 2.99
C ASP A 32 6.31 8.41 3.46
N VAL A 33 6.51 7.76 4.63
CA VAL A 33 7.83 7.59 5.23
C VAL A 33 8.75 6.68 4.41
N VAL A 34 8.22 5.74 3.63
CA VAL A 34 9.01 4.79 2.83
C VAL A 34 9.18 5.26 1.40
N GLY A 35 8.11 5.71 0.77
CA GLY A 35 8.10 6.03 -0.64
C GLY A 35 7.91 4.81 -1.53
N GLY A 36 7.88 5.04 -2.83
CA GLY A 36 7.70 4.02 -3.85
C GLY A 36 8.76 4.06 -4.93
N GLY A 37 8.68 3.11 -5.83
CA GLY A 37 9.60 3.00 -6.97
C GLY A 37 9.35 4.05 -8.07
N ARG A 38 8.22 4.76 -8.03
CA ARG A 38 7.90 5.82 -8.99
C ARG A 38 7.90 7.18 -8.31
N PRO A 39 8.23 8.26 -9.05
CA PRO A 39 8.12 9.62 -8.52
C PRO A 39 6.71 9.94 -8.01
N ALA A 40 6.64 10.81 -7.00
CA ALA A 40 5.38 11.16 -6.35
C ALA A 40 4.31 11.71 -7.32
N TYR A 41 4.74 12.49 -8.33
CA TYR A 41 3.82 13.05 -9.32
C TYR A 41 3.13 11.99 -10.20
N MET A 42 3.69 10.78 -10.27
CA MET A 42 3.11 9.66 -11.02
C MET A 42 2.19 8.79 -10.17
N ALA A 43 2.11 9.05 -8.87
CA ALA A 43 1.30 8.25 -7.96
C ALA A 43 -0.20 8.61 -7.97
N GLY A 44 -0.58 9.62 -8.73
CA GLY A 44 -1.94 10.12 -8.79
C GLY A 44 -2.26 11.10 -7.65
N ALA A 45 -3.33 11.86 -7.83
CA ALA A 45 -3.81 12.83 -6.84
C ALA A 45 -4.73 12.14 -5.84
N THR A 46 -4.17 11.70 -4.72
CA THR A 46 -4.96 11.15 -3.63
C THR A 46 -4.42 11.60 -2.27
N ASP A 47 -5.23 11.47 -1.24
CA ASP A 47 -4.87 11.71 0.15
C ASP A 47 -5.38 10.55 1.02
N LYS A 48 -5.11 10.59 2.32
CA LYS A 48 -5.54 9.52 3.24
C LYS A 48 -7.05 9.32 3.24
N HIS A 49 -7.82 10.39 3.20
CA HIS A 49 -9.28 10.32 3.22
C HIS A 49 -9.84 9.66 1.95
N ARG A 50 -9.33 10.07 0.79
CA ARG A 50 -9.72 9.47 -0.49
C ARG A 50 -9.28 8.02 -0.61
N LEU A 51 -8.07 7.70 -0.12
CA LEU A 51 -7.58 6.33 -0.08
C LEU A 51 -8.48 5.45 0.79
N GLU A 52 -8.85 5.90 1.97
CA GLU A 52 -9.75 5.16 2.87
C GLU A 52 -11.09 4.85 2.22
N ALA A 53 -11.70 5.85 1.59
CA ALA A 53 -12.97 5.68 0.87
C ALA A 53 -12.82 4.70 -0.31
N TYR A 54 -11.73 4.81 -1.05
CA TYR A 54 -11.43 3.94 -2.18
C TYR A 54 -11.25 2.48 -1.73
N VAL A 55 -10.49 2.25 -0.66
CA VAL A 55 -10.29 0.91 -0.08
C VAL A 55 -11.61 0.31 0.40
N ALA A 56 -12.46 1.11 1.05
CA ALA A 56 -13.76 0.66 1.51
C ALA A 56 -14.64 0.21 0.32
N ALA A 57 -14.64 0.96 -0.77
CA ALA A 57 -15.39 0.63 -1.99
C ALA A 57 -14.85 -0.65 -2.65
N LEU A 58 -13.53 -0.85 -2.69
CA LEU A 58 -12.93 -2.10 -3.19
C LEU A 58 -13.36 -3.29 -2.35
N ARG A 59 -13.33 -3.17 -1.03
CA ARG A 59 -13.73 -4.26 -0.11
C ARG A 59 -15.19 -4.67 -0.31
N THR A 60 -16.08 -3.72 -0.54
CA THR A 60 -17.48 -3.97 -0.83
C THR A 60 -17.64 -4.83 -2.09
N ASN A 61 -16.70 -4.72 -3.02
CA ASN A 61 -16.69 -5.49 -4.28
C ASN A 61 -15.76 -6.72 -4.24
N GLY A 62 -15.28 -7.11 -3.05
CA GLY A 62 -14.44 -8.29 -2.88
C GLY A 62 -13.02 -8.15 -3.44
N ILE A 63 -12.54 -6.93 -3.63
CA ILE A 63 -11.21 -6.65 -4.18
C ILE A 63 -10.30 -6.14 -3.05
N ALA A 64 -9.10 -6.72 -2.93
CA ALA A 64 -8.11 -6.31 -1.97
C ALA A 64 -7.32 -5.08 -2.46
N PHE A 65 -6.78 -4.31 -1.53
CA PHE A 65 -5.83 -3.24 -1.85
C PHE A 65 -4.44 -3.60 -1.34
N ASN A 66 -3.45 -3.58 -2.23
CA ASN A 66 -2.05 -3.82 -1.91
C ASN A 66 -1.32 -2.47 -1.85
N TYR A 67 -0.84 -2.10 -0.67
CA TYR A 67 -0.13 -0.84 -0.49
C TYR A 67 1.36 -1.01 -0.79
N LEU A 68 1.91 -0.13 -1.62
CA LEU A 68 3.28 -0.22 -2.08
C LEU A 68 4.23 0.56 -1.17
N LEU A 69 5.11 -0.17 -0.48
CA LEU A 69 6.25 0.33 0.28
C LEU A 69 7.53 -0.12 -0.43
N ASN A 70 7.61 0.19 -1.71
CA ASN A 70 8.59 -0.43 -2.62
C ASN A 70 9.72 0.50 -3.07
N SER A 71 10.06 1.52 -2.30
CA SER A 71 11.29 2.26 -2.52
C SER A 71 12.50 1.36 -2.27
N ALA A 72 13.45 1.39 -3.19
CA ALA A 72 14.65 0.57 -3.11
C ALA A 72 15.68 1.09 -2.10
N CYS A 73 15.57 2.35 -1.68
CA CYS A 73 16.54 3.00 -0.80
C CYS A 73 15.85 3.96 0.16
N GLN A 74 16.23 3.90 1.43
CA GLN A 74 15.76 4.82 2.47
C GLN A 74 16.84 5.83 2.89
N GLY A 75 18.01 5.83 2.24
CA GLY A 75 19.11 6.72 2.59
C GLY A 75 19.67 6.47 4.00
N ASN A 76 19.65 5.24 4.47
CA ASN A 76 20.04 4.80 5.81
C ASN A 76 19.18 5.36 6.96
N ARG A 77 18.05 6.00 6.65
CA ARG A 77 17.13 6.52 7.67
C ARG A 77 16.38 5.41 8.39
N GLU A 78 16.27 4.23 7.79
CA GLU A 78 15.58 3.06 8.31
C GLU A 78 16.18 2.52 9.61
N TRP A 79 17.42 2.85 9.90
CA TRP A 79 18.10 2.46 11.14
C TRP A 79 17.72 3.37 12.33
N GLY A 80 17.13 4.53 12.07
CA GLY A 80 16.78 5.49 13.11
C GLY A 80 15.41 5.22 13.75
N ARG A 81 15.33 5.53 15.06
CA ARG A 81 14.09 5.34 15.83
C ARG A 81 12.94 6.20 15.32
N ASN A 82 13.23 7.42 14.86
CA ASN A 82 12.20 8.34 14.37
C ASN A 82 11.55 7.79 13.09
N TRP A 83 12.35 7.30 12.16
CA TRP A 83 11.86 6.68 10.93
C TRP A 83 11.01 5.44 11.24
N GLN A 84 11.50 4.57 12.13
CA GLN A 84 10.78 3.36 12.53
C GLN A 84 9.44 3.69 13.21
N ARG A 85 9.41 4.72 14.05
CA ARG A 85 8.19 5.17 14.70
C ARG A 85 7.16 5.69 13.68
N ARG A 86 7.63 6.44 12.69
CA ARG A 86 6.78 6.92 11.58
C ARG A 86 6.27 5.78 10.72
N LEU A 87 7.10 4.77 10.47
CA LEU A 87 6.67 3.57 9.76
C LEU A 87 5.57 2.83 10.54
N MET A 88 5.75 2.61 11.83
CA MET A 88 4.74 1.92 12.64
C MET A 88 3.41 2.67 12.65
N ARG A 89 3.45 3.99 12.72
CA ARG A 89 2.26 4.83 12.62
C ARG A 89 1.56 4.67 11.26
N LEU A 90 2.31 4.68 10.18
CA LEU A 90 1.76 4.45 8.84
C LEU A 90 1.09 3.07 8.76
N LEU A 91 1.76 2.03 9.22
CA LEU A 91 1.20 0.67 9.21
C LEU A 91 -0.10 0.57 10.01
N ASP A 92 -0.16 1.22 11.17
CA ASP A 92 -1.38 1.25 11.97
C ASP A 92 -2.53 1.98 11.25
N GLU A 93 -2.24 3.10 10.62
CA GLU A 93 -3.22 3.84 9.81
C GLU A 93 -3.73 3.00 8.62
N LEU A 94 -2.84 2.31 7.92
CA LEU A 94 -3.22 1.44 6.81
C LEU A 94 -4.11 0.28 7.28
N ARG A 95 -3.79 -0.30 8.43
CA ARG A 95 -4.63 -1.35 9.02
C ARG A 95 -6.02 -0.83 9.38
N GLU A 96 -6.11 0.34 9.95
CA GLU A 96 -7.40 0.99 10.29
C GLU A 96 -8.25 1.24 9.04
N MET A 97 -7.63 1.55 7.91
CA MET A 97 -8.31 1.67 6.62
C MET A 97 -8.80 0.32 6.07
N GLY A 98 -8.37 -0.80 6.65
CA GLY A 98 -8.69 -2.14 6.17
C GLY A 98 -7.70 -2.72 5.18
N ILE A 99 -6.53 -2.11 5.01
CA ILE A 99 -5.46 -2.64 4.17
C ILE A 99 -4.72 -3.75 4.92
N ARG A 100 -4.58 -4.91 4.28
CA ARG A 100 -3.90 -6.08 4.84
C ARG A 100 -2.69 -6.52 4.02
N ASP A 101 -2.60 -6.08 2.78
CA ASP A 101 -1.59 -6.51 1.84
C ASP A 101 -0.59 -5.38 1.59
N LEU A 102 0.68 -5.71 1.69
CA LEU A 102 1.79 -4.79 1.46
C LEU A 102 2.77 -5.38 0.45
N THR A 103 3.42 -4.54 -0.33
CA THR A 103 4.57 -4.93 -1.15
C THR A 103 5.78 -4.13 -0.69
N VAL A 104 6.86 -4.81 -0.35
CA VAL A 104 8.13 -4.21 0.11
C VAL A 104 9.28 -4.66 -0.80
N SER A 105 10.31 -3.83 -0.93
CA SER A 105 11.44 -4.11 -1.81
C SER A 105 12.77 -4.40 -1.07
N THR A 106 12.85 -4.05 0.21
CA THR A 106 14.07 -4.27 0.97
C THR A 106 13.88 -5.38 2.01
N PRO A 107 14.87 -6.28 2.16
CA PRO A 107 14.78 -7.35 3.17
C PRO A 107 14.61 -6.82 4.60
N TYR A 108 15.28 -5.73 4.93
CA TYR A 108 15.17 -5.12 6.26
C TYR A 108 13.74 -4.67 6.57
N LEU A 109 13.07 -4.03 5.61
CA LEU A 109 11.69 -3.59 5.77
C LEU A 109 10.75 -4.79 5.93
N LEU A 110 10.98 -5.85 5.14
CA LEU A 110 10.22 -7.09 5.26
C LEU A 110 10.32 -7.66 6.68
N GLU A 111 11.53 -7.79 7.20
CA GLU A 111 11.78 -8.30 8.56
C GLU A 111 11.13 -7.42 9.62
N LEU A 112 11.27 -6.10 9.50
CA LEU A 112 10.73 -5.14 10.46
C LEU A 112 9.20 -5.19 10.51
N VAL A 113 8.53 -5.26 9.36
CA VAL A 113 7.07 -5.37 9.30
C VAL A 113 6.60 -6.68 9.90
N LYS A 114 7.21 -7.80 9.52
CA LYS A 114 6.84 -9.12 10.04
C LYS A 114 7.04 -9.23 11.53
N ALA A 115 8.12 -8.66 12.06
CA ALA A 115 8.41 -8.69 13.49
C ALA A 115 7.46 -7.84 14.32
N ARG A 116 7.09 -6.65 13.83
CA ARG A 116 6.34 -5.66 14.61
C ARG A 116 4.85 -5.56 14.26
N ARG A 117 4.48 -5.95 13.04
CA ARG A 117 3.09 -5.91 12.57
C ARG A 117 2.76 -7.19 11.78
N PRO A 118 2.77 -8.36 12.47
CA PRO A 118 2.64 -9.66 11.79
C PRO A 118 1.28 -9.90 11.12
N GLY A 119 0.28 -9.05 11.37
CA GLY A 119 -1.04 -9.17 10.75
C GLY A 119 -1.11 -8.79 9.28
N PHE A 120 -0.04 -8.22 8.71
CA PHE A 120 0.02 -7.93 7.28
C PHE A 120 0.48 -9.13 6.47
N CYS A 121 -0.12 -9.30 5.29
CA CYS A 121 0.39 -10.18 4.25
C CYS A 121 1.39 -9.39 3.41
N VAL A 122 2.66 -9.76 3.46
CA VAL A 122 3.75 -8.99 2.85
C VAL A 122 4.31 -9.74 1.65
N LYS A 123 4.32 -9.07 0.50
CA LYS A 123 4.96 -9.55 -0.73
C LYS A 123 6.30 -8.86 -0.89
N ALA A 124 7.32 -9.63 -1.25
CA ALA A 124 8.59 -9.07 -1.70
C ALA A 124 8.45 -8.67 -3.17
N GLY A 125 8.70 -7.41 -3.47
CA GLY A 125 8.61 -6.85 -4.81
C GLY A 125 9.93 -6.24 -5.24
N ILE A 126 10.12 -6.16 -6.52
CA ILE A 126 11.30 -5.52 -7.11
C ILE A 126 10.97 -4.08 -7.49
#